data_8f121bc24adfe408f81c294aa2146e35
#
_entry.id   8f121bc24adfe408f81c294aa2146e35
#
_cell.length_a   1.000
_cell.length_b   1.000
_cell.length_c   1.000
_cell.angle_alpha   90.00
_cell.angle_beta   90.00
_cell.angle_gamma   90.00
#
_symmetry.space_group_name_H-M   'P 1'
#
loop_
_entity.id
_entity.type
_entity.pdbx_description
1 polymer ?
#
loop_
_entity_poly.entity_id
_entity_poly.type
_entity_poly.pdbx_seq_one_letter_code
_entity_poly.pdbx_strand_id
1 'polypeptide(L)'
;MALSGEAFVGSAGAGSAGAGSGVAVAGAPGDGRALQRLLDELGRLPGIGPKSAQRIAYYLLEADAETARRLADAILRVKEQVHFCPICFNYATREHCDVCDDPTRDRSRICVVSEPRDVQAIERTGSFHGLYHVLGGVISPMDKVGPEQLHVRELLGRLADGTVEEVILATNPDVEGETTATYLSRIIRPLGVEVTRLASGLPVGGDLEYADEVTLGRAIEARRAL
;
A
#
# COMPACT_ATOMS: atom_id res chain seq x y z
N MET A 1 20.83 17.48 -22.55
CA MET A 1 19.49 18.10 -22.44
C MET A 1 18.87 17.53 -21.16
N ALA A 2 18.78 18.39 -20.14
CA ALA A 2 18.31 18.02 -18.82
C ALA A 2 16.78 17.91 -18.83
N LEU A 3 16.24 16.76 -18.40
CA LEU A 3 14.82 16.59 -18.12
C LEU A 3 14.63 16.71 -16.61
N SER A 4 13.97 17.80 -16.24
CA SER A 4 13.56 18.12 -14.89
C SER A 4 12.48 17.15 -14.42
N GLY A 5 12.76 16.40 -13.33
CA GLY A 5 11.76 15.57 -12.66
C GLY A 5 10.82 16.46 -11.83
N GLU A 6 9.57 16.57 -12.22
CA GLU A 6 8.52 17.18 -11.40
C GLU A 6 8.01 16.17 -10.38
N ALA A 7 8.11 16.55 -9.12
CA ALA A 7 7.57 15.78 -7.99
C ALA A 7 6.03 15.85 -8.00
N PHE A 8 5.41 14.69 -8.02
CA PHE A 8 3.95 14.53 -7.92
C PHE A 8 3.50 14.83 -6.47
N VAL A 9 2.82 15.95 -6.30
CA VAL A 9 2.15 16.32 -5.03
C VAL A 9 0.72 15.80 -5.08
N GLY A 10 0.44 14.76 -4.31
CA GLY A 10 -0.91 14.27 -4.09
C GLY A 10 -1.77 15.28 -3.35
N SER A 11 -2.90 15.69 -3.94
CA SER A 11 -3.89 16.58 -3.34
C SER A 11 -4.67 15.83 -2.25
N ALA A 12 -4.48 16.23 -1.00
CA ALA A 12 -5.29 15.79 0.12
C ALA A 12 -6.68 16.44 0.04
N GLY A 13 -7.73 15.64 0.07
CA GLY A 13 -9.11 16.07 0.13
C GLY A 13 -9.41 16.83 1.44
N ALA A 14 -10.08 17.96 1.32
CA ALA A 14 -10.52 18.80 2.43
C ALA A 14 -11.69 18.14 3.19
N GLY A 15 -11.38 17.54 4.34
CA GLY A 15 -12.37 17.17 5.35
C GLY A 15 -12.68 18.38 6.25
N SER A 16 -13.97 18.64 6.45
CA SER A 16 -14.56 19.73 7.23
C SER A 16 -14.01 19.83 8.65
N ALA A 17 -13.55 21.04 9.02
CA ALA A 17 -13.03 21.36 10.33
C ALA A 17 -14.17 21.43 11.37
N GLY A 18 -14.17 20.49 12.31
CA GLY A 18 -14.82 20.63 13.59
C GLY A 18 -13.98 21.53 14.51
N ALA A 19 -14.51 22.68 14.91
CA ALA A 19 -13.87 23.58 15.84
C ALA A 19 -13.82 22.98 17.25
N GLY A 20 -12.68 22.39 17.60
CA GLY A 20 -12.33 22.01 18.96
C GLY A 20 -11.56 23.16 19.62
N SER A 21 -12.12 23.74 20.67
CA SER A 21 -11.51 24.77 21.49
C SER A 21 -10.21 24.29 22.13
N GLY A 22 -9.06 24.69 21.53
CA GLY A 22 -7.74 24.45 22.08
C GLY A 22 -7.51 25.30 23.32
N VAL A 23 -7.24 24.64 24.45
CA VAL A 23 -6.71 25.29 25.64
C VAL A 23 -5.29 25.75 25.34
N ALA A 24 -5.10 27.06 25.18
CA ALA A 24 -3.78 27.67 25.04
C ALA A 24 -3.04 27.60 26.38
N VAL A 25 -2.02 26.72 26.43
CA VAL A 25 -1.05 26.74 27.54
C VAL A 25 -0.04 27.85 27.24
N ALA A 26 -0.16 28.97 27.96
CA ALA A 26 0.82 30.03 27.94
C ALA A 26 2.11 29.58 28.63
N GLY A 27 3.15 29.26 27.87
CA GLY A 27 4.47 28.84 28.32
C GLY A 27 5.53 29.88 28.01
N ALA A 28 6.55 29.95 28.86
CA ALA A 28 7.69 30.88 28.84
C ALA A 28 8.45 30.94 27.49
N PRO A 29 9.16 32.07 27.20
CA PRO A 29 9.80 32.30 25.91
C PRO A 29 11.07 31.44 25.75
N GLY A 30 10.99 30.42 24.90
CA GLY A 30 12.16 29.61 24.47
C GLY A 30 11.83 28.14 24.29
N ASP A 31 11.50 27.45 25.37
CA ASP A 31 11.41 25.98 25.39
C ASP A 31 10.04 25.44 24.94
N GLY A 32 8.97 26.20 25.13
CA GLY A 32 7.62 25.80 24.71
C GLY A 32 7.43 25.69 23.20
N ARG A 33 8.21 26.43 22.41
CA ARG A 33 8.09 26.38 20.92
C ARG A 33 8.62 25.10 20.31
N ALA A 34 9.69 24.53 20.87
CA ALA A 34 10.25 23.27 20.34
C ALA A 34 9.31 22.10 20.64
N LEU A 35 8.80 22.02 21.86
CA LEU A 35 7.82 21.00 22.22
C LEU A 35 6.50 21.16 21.42
N GLN A 36 6.03 22.40 21.24
CA GLN A 36 4.82 22.64 20.45
C GLN A 36 5.00 22.21 18.99
N ARG A 37 6.15 22.50 18.36
CA ARG A 37 6.46 22.03 17.00
C ARG A 37 6.45 20.49 16.91
N LEU A 38 7.02 19.81 17.88
CA LEU A 38 6.99 18.35 17.92
C LEU A 38 5.56 17.81 18.03
N LEU A 39 4.74 18.41 18.88
CA LEU A 39 3.32 18.07 19.02
C LEU A 39 2.54 18.28 17.73
N ASP A 40 2.78 19.41 17.05
CA ASP A 40 2.13 19.75 15.79
C ASP A 40 2.53 18.77 14.68
N GLU A 41 3.80 18.42 14.55
CA GLU A 41 4.28 17.46 13.54
C GLU A 41 3.76 16.03 13.81
N LEU A 42 3.77 15.60 15.08
CA LEU A 42 3.19 14.30 15.44
C LEU A 42 1.68 14.26 15.20
N GLY A 43 0.97 15.37 15.46
CA GLY A 43 -0.48 15.46 15.23
C GLY A 43 -0.87 15.48 13.75
N ARG A 44 0.05 15.74 12.84
CA ARG A 44 -0.16 15.63 11.37
C ARG A 44 -0.11 14.21 10.86
N LEU A 45 0.44 13.29 11.65
CA LEU A 45 0.53 11.89 11.24
C LEU A 45 -0.85 11.22 11.26
N PRO A 46 -1.22 10.44 10.23
CA PRO A 46 -2.51 9.78 10.16
C PRO A 46 -2.68 8.82 11.35
N GLY A 47 -3.85 8.88 12.00
CA GLY A 47 -4.15 8.05 13.17
C GLY A 47 -3.56 8.55 14.49
N ILE A 48 -2.78 9.63 14.50
CA ILE A 48 -2.24 10.23 15.72
C ILE A 48 -3.09 11.45 16.11
N GLY A 49 -3.98 11.25 17.09
CA GLY A 49 -4.75 12.35 17.69
C GLY A 49 -3.94 13.13 18.74
N PRO A 50 -4.46 14.28 19.23
CA PRO A 50 -3.76 15.16 20.17
C PRO A 50 -3.23 14.46 21.42
N LYS A 51 -4.02 13.55 22.01
CA LYS A 51 -3.61 12.77 23.19
C LYS A 51 -2.43 11.84 22.91
N SER A 52 -2.43 11.19 21.75
CA SER A 52 -1.33 10.31 21.31
C SER A 52 -0.07 11.10 20.98
N ALA A 53 -0.20 12.23 20.27
CA ALA A 53 0.89 13.15 20.00
C ALA A 53 1.56 13.63 21.29
N GLN A 54 0.77 14.04 22.27
CA GLN A 54 1.26 14.47 23.57
C GLN A 54 2.00 13.37 24.31
N ARG A 55 1.46 12.14 24.36
CA ARG A 55 2.11 11.00 25.00
C ARG A 55 3.45 10.67 24.36
N ILE A 56 3.52 10.68 23.02
CA ILE A 56 4.77 10.42 22.26
C ILE A 56 5.78 11.54 22.54
N ALA A 57 5.37 12.81 22.49
CA ALA A 57 6.25 13.95 22.70
C ALA A 57 6.87 13.93 24.11
N TYR A 58 6.10 13.67 25.14
CA TYR A 58 6.64 13.57 26.51
C TYR A 58 7.56 12.35 26.69
N TYR A 59 7.23 11.20 26.09
CA TYR A 59 8.12 10.05 26.09
C TYR A 59 9.49 10.40 25.47
N LEU A 60 9.49 11.09 24.33
CA LEU A 60 10.73 11.50 23.67
C LEU A 60 11.50 12.57 24.44
N LEU A 61 10.80 13.41 25.20
CA LEU A 61 11.43 14.42 26.06
C LEU A 61 12.15 13.79 27.28
N GLU A 62 11.57 12.72 27.83
CA GLU A 62 12.12 11.97 28.95
C GLU A 62 13.18 10.95 28.53
N ALA A 63 13.14 10.47 27.28
CA ALA A 63 14.10 9.53 26.73
C ALA A 63 15.50 10.18 26.57
N ASP A 64 16.53 9.32 26.50
CA ASP A 64 17.86 9.80 26.18
C ASP A 64 17.93 10.37 24.74
N ALA A 65 18.90 11.28 24.52
CA ALA A 65 19.07 11.94 23.23
C ALA A 65 19.36 10.95 22.07
N GLU A 66 19.95 9.80 22.38
CA GLU A 66 20.28 8.77 21.39
C GLU A 66 19.01 8.08 20.88
N THR A 67 18.02 7.85 21.73
CA THR A 67 16.71 7.32 21.33
C THR A 67 15.99 8.27 20.37
N ALA A 68 16.01 9.58 20.66
CA ALA A 68 15.43 10.58 19.76
C ALA A 68 16.17 10.65 18.42
N ARG A 69 17.53 10.61 18.43
CA ARG A 69 18.34 10.58 17.19
C ARG A 69 18.05 9.35 16.35
N ARG A 70 18.04 8.15 16.93
CA ARG A 70 17.72 6.91 16.18
C ARG A 70 16.40 6.98 15.46
N LEU A 71 15.36 7.54 16.12
CA LEU A 71 14.06 7.72 15.48
C LEU A 71 14.14 8.72 14.32
N ALA A 72 14.76 9.87 14.52
CA ALA A 72 14.93 10.89 13.49
C ALA A 72 15.71 10.35 12.30
N ASP A 73 16.85 9.68 12.56
CA ASP A 73 17.68 9.07 11.52
C ASP A 73 16.92 7.97 10.74
N ALA A 74 16.12 7.15 11.42
CA ALA A 74 15.31 6.13 10.77
C ALA A 74 14.29 6.77 9.79
N ILE A 75 13.62 7.85 10.19
CA ILE A 75 12.68 8.58 9.35
C ILE A 75 13.40 9.15 8.12
N LEU A 76 14.55 9.80 8.31
CA LEU A 76 15.32 10.39 7.22
C LEU A 76 15.83 9.32 6.25
N ARG A 77 16.40 8.21 6.77
CA ARG A 77 16.89 7.10 5.93
C ARG A 77 15.80 6.48 5.06
N VAL A 78 14.60 6.30 5.58
CA VAL A 78 13.48 5.79 4.78
C VAL A 78 13.19 6.72 3.61
N LYS A 79 13.19 8.04 3.83
CA LYS A 79 12.94 9.03 2.77
C LYS A 79 14.06 9.11 1.73
N GLU A 80 15.30 8.86 2.15
CA GLU A 80 16.48 8.94 1.28
C GLU A 80 16.75 7.64 0.51
N GLN A 81 16.47 6.49 1.11
CA GLN A 81 16.91 5.19 0.60
C GLN A 81 15.79 4.36 -0.01
N VAL A 82 14.53 4.59 0.41
CA VAL A 82 13.41 3.81 -0.11
C VAL A 82 12.80 4.51 -1.33
N HIS A 83 12.74 3.78 -2.43
CA HIS A 83 12.10 4.22 -3.68
C HIS A 83 11.24 3.09 -4.26
N PHE A 84 10.54 3.35 -5.34
CA PHE A 84 9.80 2.32 -6.05
C PHE A 84 10.71 1.54 -7.00
N CYS A 85 10.63 0.22 -6.94
CA CYS A 85 11.29 -0.66 -7.90
C CYS A 85 10.84 -0.32 -9.33
N PRO A 86 11.74 -0.05 -10.27
CA PRO A 86 11.37 0.35 -11.64
C PRO A 86 10.67 -0.76 -12.43
N ILE A 87 10.74 -2.02 -11.97
CA ILE A 87 10.10 -3.16 -12.62
C ILE A 87 8.69 -3.41 -12.10
N CYS A 88 8.52 -3.47 -10.78
CA CYS A 88 7.27 -3.94 -10.16
C CYS A 88 6.56 -2.92 -9.28
N PHE A 89 7.15 -1.74 -9.06
CA PHE A 89 6.64 -0.64 -8.23
C PHE A 89 6.46 -0.98 -6.74
N ASN A 90 7.06 -2.09 -6.27
CA ASN A 90 7.22 -2.35 -4.84
C ASN A 90 8.31 -1.46 -4.25
N TYR A 91 8.40 -1.35 -2.93
CA TYR A 91 9.50 -0.66 -2.28
C TYR A 91 10.84 -1.37 -2.52
N ALA A 92 11.87 -0.58 -2.78
CA ALA A 92 13.24 -1.01 -2.98
C ALA A 92 14.21 -0.06 -2.25
N THR A 93 15.33 -0.60 -1.80
CA THR A 93 16.48 0.15 -1.24
C THR A 93 17.73 -0.02 -2.10
N ARG A 94 17.65 -0.86 -3.14
CA ARG A 94 18.64 -1.08 -4.20
C ARG A 94 17.96 -0.82 -5.53
N GLU A 95 18.68 -0.89 -6.63
CA GLU A 95 18.12 -0.65 -7.98
C GLU A 95 16.77 -1.36 -8.19
N HIS A 96 16.68 -2.63 -7.76
CA HIS A 96 15.43 -3.40 -7.75
C HIS A 96 15.07 -3.86 -6.33
N CYS A 97 13.82 -4.29 -6.15
CA CYS A 97 13.39 -4.92 -4.90
C CYS A 97 13.88 -6.36 -4.81
N ASP A 98 13.92 -6.89 -3.58
CA ASP A 98 14.41 -8.25 -3.30
C ASP A 98 13.68 -9.34 -4.11
N VAL A 99 12.39 -9.16 -4.42
CA VAL A 99 11.64 -10.11 -5.23
C VAL A 99 12.06 -10.09 -6.69
N CYS A 100 12.30 -8.92 -7.28
CA CYS A 100 12.71 -8.81 -8.69
C CYS A 100 14.15 -9.30 -8.90
N ASP A 101 15.01 -9.12 -7.91
CA ASP A 101 16.42 -9.55 -7.93
C ASP A 101 16.60 -11.04 -7.61
N ASP A 102 15.61 -11.70 -7.01
CA ASP A 102 15.70 -13.11 -6.65
C ASP A 102 15.59 -14.00 -7.91
N PRO A 103 16.67 -14.70 -8.30
CA PRO A 103 16.68 -15.56 -9.48
C PRO A 103 15.87 -16.85 -9.31
N THR A 104 15.47 -17.18 -8.09
CA THR A 104 14.69 -18.40 -7.77
C THR A 104 13.20 -18.22 -8.00
N ARG A 105 12.76 -16.99 -8.24
CA ARG A 105 11.35 -16.67 -8.49
C ARG A 105 10.86 -17.18 -9.84
N ASP A 106 9.65 -17.69 -9.84
CA ASP A 106 8.94 -18.11 -11.04
C ASP A 106 8.51 -16.87 -11.86
N ARG A 107 9.17 -16.68 -13.00
CA ARG A 107 8.93 -15.54 -13.86
C ARG A 107 7.72 -15.71 -14.78
N SER A 108 7.13 -16.89 -14.83
CA SER A 108 5.91 -17.16 -15.61
C SER A 108 4.64 -16.65 -14.94
N ARG A 109 4.71 -16.25 -13.66
CA ARG A 109 3.56 -15.79 -12.88
C ARG A 109 3.75 -14.41 -12.28
N ILE A 110 2.76 -13.54 -12.46
CA ILE A 110 2.74 -12.21 -11.85
C ILE A 110 1.49 -12.05 -10.97
N CYS A 111 1.69 -11.77 -9.68
CA CYS A 111 0.63 -11.36 -8.78
C CYS A 111 0.49 -9.84 -8.79
N VAL A 112 -0.67 -9.34 -9.24
CA VAL A 112 -0.99 -7.93 -9.34
C VAL A 112 -1.73 -7.49 -8.08
N VAL A 113 -1.16 -6.50 -7.38
CA VAL A 113 -1.70 -5.95 -6.12
C VAL A 113 -1.93 -4.46 -6.23
N SER A 114 -2.73 -3.89 -5.33
CA SER A 114 -3.03 -2.46 -5.32
C SER A 114 -1.86 -1.65 -4.77
N GLU A 115 -1.26 -2.09 -3.67
CA GLU A 115 -0.23 -1.33 -2.94
C GLU A 115 0.95 -2.21 -2.50
N PRO A 116 2.13 -1.61 -2.22
CA PRO A 116 3.31 -2.36 -1.76
C PRO A 116 3.09 -3.16 -0.46
N ARG A 117 2.20 -2.69 0.43
CA ARG A 117 1.85 -3.41 1.67
C ARG A 117 1.19 -4.75 1.41
N ASP A 118 0.47 -4.89 0.29
CA ASP A 118 -0.20 -6.12 -0.10
C ASP A 118 0.82 -7.21 -0.48
N VAL A 119 1.94 -6.80 -1.13
CA VAL A 119 3.08 -7.69 -1.40
C VAL A 119 3.57 -8.33 -0.11
N GLN A 120 3.80 -7.51 0.95
CA GLN A 120 4.27 -8.01 2.22
C GLN A 120 3.28 -8.97 2.89
N ALA A 121 1.96 -8.73 2.71
CA ALA A 121 0.93 -9.61 3.24
C ALA A 121 0.96 -10.99 2.57
N ILE A 122 1.13 -11.05 1.25
CA ILE A 122 1.21 -12.29 0.48
C ILE A 122 2.53 -13.02 0.76
N GLU A 123 3.67 -12.30 0.76
CA GLU A 123 4.99 -12.89 1.06
C GLU A 123 5.04 -13.59 2.42
N ARG A 124 4.39 -13.03 3.44
CA ARG A 124 4.32 -13.66 4.78
C ARG A 124 3.64 -15.02 4.78
N THR A 125 2.84 -15.34 3.77
CA THR A 125 2.21 -16.67 3.66
C THR A 125 3.19 -17.76 3.25
N GLY A 126 4.27 -17.38 2.55
CA GLY A 126 5.22 -18.32 1.94
C GLY A 126 4.63 -19.19 0.84
N SER A 127 3.42 -18.87 0.35
CA SER A 127 2.69 -19.73 -0.60
C SER A 127 2.85 -19.29 -2.07
N PHE A 128 3.39 -18.11 -2.32
CA PHE A 128 3.59 -17.59 -3.66
C PHE A 128 5.08 -17.31 -3.94
N HIS A 129 5.57 -17.87 -5.04
CA HIS A 129 6.97 -17.76 -5.44
C HIS A 129 7.15 -17.09 -6.81
N GLY A 130 6.11 -16.45 -7.33
CA GLY A 130 6.18 -15.67 -8.57
C GLY A 130 6.64 -14.23 -8.35
N LEU A 131 6.46 -13.41 -9.36
CA LEU A 131 6.75 -11.99 -9.35
C LEU A 131 5.51 -11.17 -8.93
N TYR A 132 5.73 -9.91 -8.56
CA TYR A 132 4.65 -8.98 -8.26
C TYR A 132 4.59 -7.82 -9.26
N HIS A 133 3.43 -7.18 -9.32
CA HIS A 133 3.25 -5.88 -9.93
C HIS A 133 2.30 -5.04 -9.07
N VAL A 134 2.76 -3.88 -8.64
CA VAL A 134 2.00 -2.94 -7.81
C VAL A 134 1.38 -1.89 -8.70
N LEU A 135 0.05 -1.77 -8.66
CA LEU A 135 -0.70 -0.81 -9.49
C LEU A 135 -0.55 0.64 -9.03
N GLY A 136 -0.27 0.86 -7.73
CA GLY A 136 -0.26 2.18 -7.12
C GLY A 136 -1.63 2.67 -6.68
N GLY A 137 -2.65 1.82 -6.68
CA GLY A 137 -4.02 2.10 -6.28
C GLY A 137 -5.04 1.19 -6.97
N VAL A 138 -6.28 1.66 -7.01
CA VAL A 138 -7.43 1.02 -7.68
C VAL A 138 -8.19 2.04 -8.53
N ILE A 139 -8.96 1.58 -9.51
CA ILE A 139 -9.86 2.43 -10.27
C ILE A 139 -10.98 2.90 -9.34
N SER A 140 -11.04 4.20 -9.06
CA SER A 140 -12.03 4.84 -8.19
C SER A 140 -12.62 6.06 -8.89
N PRO A 141 -13.84 5.95 -9.46
CA PRO A 141 -14.51 7.11 -10.04
C PRO A 141 -14.81 8.21 -9.03
N MET A 142 -15.02 7.85 -7.76
CA MET A 142 -15.28 8.80 -6.68
C MET A 142 -14.05 9.68 -6.39
N ASP A 143 -12.85 9.09 -6.44
CA ASP A 143 -11.57 9.78 -6.24
C ASP A 143 -10.96 10.28 -7.55
N LYS A 144 -11.67 10.11 -8.68
CA LYS A 144 -11.23 10.46 -10.03
C LYS A 144 -9.95 9.74 -10.45
N VAL A 145 -9.76 8.50 -9.98
CA VAL A 145 -8.63 7.65 -10.36
C VAL A 145 -9.06 6.76 -11.51
N GLY A 146 -8.47 6.99 -12.68
CA GLY A 146 -8.64 6.15 -13.87
C GLY A 146 -7.46 5.19 -14.09
N PRO A 147 -7.55 4.30 -15.08
CA PRO A 147 -6.46 3.35 -15.40
C PRO A 147 -5.15 4.00 -15.79
N GLU A 148 -5.20 5.23 -16.33
CA GLU A 148 -4.02 6.02 -16.74
C GLU A 148 -3.19 6.54 -15.57
N GLN A 149 -3.75 6.56 -14.36
CA GLN A 149 -3.08 6.96 -13.13
C GLN A 149 -2.48 5.77 -12.37
N LEU A 150 -2.73 4.55 -12.88
CA LEU A 150 -2.21 3.31 -12.34
C LEU A 150 -1.10 2.76 -13.25
N HIS A 151 -0.21 1.91 -12.71
CA HIS A 151 0.87 1.29 -13.46
C HIS A 151 0.40 0.16 -14.41
N VAL A 152 -0.74 0.39 -15.10
CA VAL A 152 -1.32 -0.58 -16.02
C VAL A 152 -0.51 -0.73 -17.30
N ARG A 153 0.03 0.39 -17.83
CA ARG A 153 0.85 0.38 -19.04
C ARG A 153 2.12 -0.46 -18.83
N GLU A 154 2.74 -0.29 -17.67
CA GLU A 154 3.96 -0.99 -17.30
C GLU A 154 3.70 -2.48 -17.09
N LEU A 155 2.53 -2.85 -16.52
CA LEU A 155 2.09 -4.24 -16.45
C LEU A 155 2.00 -4.86 -17.87
N LEU A 156 1.28 -4.21 -18.78
CA LEU A 156 1.16 -4.69 -20.17
C LEU A 156 2.50 -4.80 -20.87
N GLY A 157 3.43 -3.87 -20.59
CA GLY A 157 4.81 -3.95 -21.09
C GLY A 157 5.55 -5.21 -20.62
N ARG A 158 5.30 -5.66 -19.37
CA ARG A 158 5.89 -6.91 -18.84
C ARG A 158 5.30 -8.19 -19.43
N LEU A 159 4.08 -8.11 -19.99
CA LEU A 159 3.42 -9.25 -20.63
C LEU A 159 3.79 -9.39 -22.12
N ALA A 160 4.42 -8.38 -22.70
CA ALA A 160 4.64 -8.31 -24.15
C ALA A 160 5.68 -9.32 -24.68
N ASP A 161 6.60 -9.80 -23.83
CA ASP A 161 7.64 -10.76 -24.22
C ASP A 161 7.15 -12.22 -24.24
N GLY A 162 5.92 -12.49 -23.77
CA GLY A 162 5.31 -13.81 -23.77
C GLY A 162 5.89 -14.78 -22.74
N THR A 163 6.72 -14.31 -21.79
CA THR A 163 7.26 -15.17 -20.71
C THR A 163 6.26 -15.41 -19.59
N VAL A 164 5.27 -14.52 -19.45
CA VAL A 164 4.25 -14.60 -18.41
C VAL A 164 3.07 -15.42 -18.90
N GLU A 165 2.79 -16.51 -18.21
CA GLU A 165 1.68 -17.43 -18.50
C GLU A 165 0.44 -17.12 -17.68
N GLU A 166 0.61 -16.66 -16.42
CA GLU A 166 -0.47 -16.36 -15.50
C GLU A 166 -0.33 -14.98 -14.83
N VAL A 167 -1.43 -14.24 -14.81
CA VAL A 167 -1.61 -13.03 -13.99
C VAL A 167 -2.67 -13.30 -12.94
N ILE A 168 -2.24 -13.24 -11.66
CA ILE A 168 -3.13 -13.39 -10.50
C ILE A 168 -3.55 -12.00 -10.04
N LEU A 169 -4.84 -11.68 -10.14
CA LEU A 169 -5.38 -10.39 -9.68
C LEU A 169 -5.69 -10.48 -8.18
N ALA A 170 -4.89 -9.78 -7.37
CA ALA A 170 -4.95 -9.78 -5.92
C ALA A 170 -5.32 -8.40 -5.34
N THR A 171 -6.17 -7.64 -6.06
CA THR A 171 -6.79 -6.43 -5.52
C THR A 171 -7.80 -6.78 -4.43
N ASN A 172 -8.12 -5.83 -3.55
CA ASN A 172 -9.08 -6.05 -2.48
C ASN A 172 -10.44 -6.55 -3.00
N PRO A 173 -11.18 -7.38 -2.25
CA PRO A 173 -12.51 -7.89 -2.63
C PRO A 173 -13.63 -6.87 -2.33
N ASP A 174 -13.37 -5.57 -2.57
CA ASP A 174 -14.30 -4.46 -2.51
C ASP A 174 -14.75 -4.03 -3.92
N VAL A 175 -15.65 -3.05 -4.00
CA VAL A 175 -16.23 -2.59 -5.29
C VAL A 175 -15.15 -2.06 -6.24
N GLU A 176 -14.20 -1.29 -5.73
CA GLU A 176 -13.13 -0.67 -6.52
C GLU A 176 -12.10 -1.71 -6.98
N GLY A 177 -11.71 -2.62 -6.09
CA GLY A 177 -10.80 -3.71 -6.43
C GLY A 177 -11.41 -4.70 -7.41
N GLU A 178 -12.72 -5.03 -7.33
CA GLU A 178 -13.43 -5.85 -8.31
C GLU A 178 -13.55 -5.14 -9.67
N THR A 179 -13.82 -3.83 -9.66
CA THR A 179 -13.86 -3.01 -10.88
C THR A 179 -12.50 -3.03 -11.57
N THR A 180 -11.43 -2.82 -10.79
CA THR A 180 -10.05 -2.85 -11.27
C THR A 180 -9.68 -4.21 -11.84
N ALA A 181 -10.00 -5.29 -11.12
CA ALA A 181 -9.75 -6.66 -11.58
C ALA A 181 -10.50 -6.97 -12.89
N THR A 182 -11.77 -6.58 -12.98
CA THR A 182 -12.57 -6.76 -14.19
C THR A 182 -11.99 -6.01 -15.38
N TYR A 183 -11.56 -4.76 -15.17
CA TYR A 183 -10.89 -3.98 -16.20
C TYR A 183 -9.60 -4.65 -16.67
N LEU A 184 -8.71 -5.02 -15.76
CA LEU A 184 -7.45 -5.70 -16.07
C LEU A 184 -7.68 -7.02 -16.80
N SER A 185 -8.62 -7.83 -16.35
CA SER A 185 -8.97 -9.09 -17.00
C SER A 185 -9.37 -8.91 -18.46
N ARG A 186 -10.14 -7.84 -18.78
CA ARG A 186 -10.58 -7.55 -20.15
C ARG A 186 -9.43 -7.20 -21.09
N ILE A 187 -8.40 -6.51 -20.59
CA ILE A 187 -7.27 -6.08 -21.42
C ILE A 187 -6.14 -7.11 -21.47
N ILE A 188 -6.01 -8.01 -20.47
CA ILE A 188 -4.95 -8.99 -20.39
C ILE A 188 -5.32 -10.29 -21.14
N ARG A 189 -6.57 -10.79 -20.98
CA ARG A 189 -7.00 -12.04 -21.64
C ARG A 189 -6.76 -12.09 -23.16
N PRO A 190 -6.98 -11.00 -23.93
CA PRO A 190 -6.70 -11.00 -25.37
C PRO A 190 -5.23 -11.21 -25.72
N LEU A 191 -4.30 -11.04 -24.77
CA LEU A 191 -2.87 -11.30 -24.95
C LEU A 191 -2.51 -12.79 -24.85
N GLY A 192 -3.50 -13.66 -24.54
CA GLY A 192 -3.28 -15.10 -24.38
C GLY A 192 -2.74 -15.51 -23.01
N VAL A 193 -2.70 -14.59 -22.03
CA VAL A 193 -2.25 -14.84 -20.65
C VAL A 193 -3.44 -15.31 -19.83
N GLU A 194 -3.26 -16.34 -19.02
CA GLU A 194 -4.25 -16.79 -18.06
C GLU A 194 -4.45 -15.71 -16.98
N VAL A 195 -5.71 -15.39 -16.67
CA VAL A 195 -6.05 -14.40 -15.64
C VAL A 195 -6.87 -15.10 -14.57
N THR A 196 -6.28 -15.17 -13.38
CA THR A 196 -6.89 -15.76 -12.18
C THR A 196 -7.14 -14.69 -11.11
N ARG A 197 -7.88 -15.05 -10.07
CA ARG A 197 -8.15 -14.19 -8.92
C ARG A 197 -8.02 -14.98 -7.64
N LEU A 198 -7.66 -14.29 -6.55
CA LEU A 198 -7.65 -14.92 -5.24
C LEU A 198 -9.04 -15.46 -4.90
N ALA A 199 -9.09 -16.69 -4.39
CA ALA A 199 -10.34 -17.30 -3.97
C ALA A 199 -10.97 -16.51 -2.81
N SER A 200 -12.27 -16.29 -2.90
CA SER A 200 -13.07 -15.74 -1.79
C SER A 200 -13.68 -16.88 -1.01
N GLY A 201 -13.71 -16.78 0.31
CA GLY A 201 -14.28 -17.83 1.14
C GLY A 201 -14.28 -17.52 2.62
N LEU A 202 -14.70 -18.50 3.42
CA LEU A 202 -14.75 -18.41 4.86
C LEU A 202 -13.33 -18.36 5.46
N PRO A 203 -13.08 -17.52 6.47
CA PRO A 203 -11.81 -17.53 7.17
C PRO A 203 -11.62 -18.86 7.94
N VAL A 204 -10.38 -19.35 7.96
CA VAL A 204 -10.04 -20.57 8.71
C VAL A 204 -10.22 -20.31 10.21
N GLY A 205 -10.95 -21.19 10.91
CA GLY A 205 -11.23 -21.08 12.33
C GLY A 205 -12.42 -20.18 12.70
N GLY A 206 -13.15 -19.67 11.70
CA GLY A 206 -14.41 -18.97 11.94
C GLY A 206 -15.61 -19.91 11.96
N ASP A 207 -16.60 -19.60 12.81
CA ASP A 207 -17.87 -20.31 12.82
C ASP A 207 -18.79 -19.81 11.70
N LEU A 208 -19.51 -20.75 11.07
CA LEU A 208 -20.40 -20.47 9.94
C LEU A 208 -21.52 -19.47 10.28
N GLU A 209 -22.00 -19.51 11.52
CA GLU A 209 -23.10 -18.65 11.99
C GLU A 209 -22.73 -17.15 12.08
N TYR A 210 -21.42 -16.82 12.14
CA TYR A 210 -20.95 -15.44 12.17
C TYR A 210 -20.52 -14.91 10.80
N ALA A 211 -20.56 -15.75 9.76
CA ALA A 211 -20.26 -15.31 8.41
C ALA A 211 -21.42 -14.48 7.84
N ASP A 212 -21.08 -13.35 7.21
CA ASP A 212 -22.09 -12.57 6.49
C ASP A 212 -22.60 -13.32 5.25
N GLU A 213 -23.82 -12.97 4.81
CA GLU A 213 -24.51 -13.67 3.73
C GLU A 213 -23.73 -13.64 2.41
N VAL A 214 -23.02 -12.53 2.12
CA VAL A 214 -22.25 -12.37 0.88
C VAL A 214 -21.03 -13.28 0.89
N THR A 215 -20.29 -13.30 2.00
CA THR A 215 -19.11 -14.18 2.18
C THR A 215 -19.52 -15.65 2.10
N LEU A 216 -20.62 -16.04 2.74
CA LEU A 216 -21.12 -17.41 2.71
C LEU A 216 -21.59 -17.81 1.32
N GLY A 217 -22.31 -16.92 0.61
CA GLY A 217 -22.72 -17.12 -0.77
C GLY A 217 -21.55 -17.37 -1.71
N ARG A 218 -20.51 -16.51 -1.65
CA ARG A 218 -19.28 -16.68 -2.44
C ARG A 218 -18.55 -17.97 -2.11
N ALA A 219 -18.50 -18.38 -0.84
CA ALA A 219 -17.88 -19.65 -0.44
C ALA A 219 -18.61 -20.87 -1.02
N ILE A 220 -19.95 -20.83 -1.10
CA ILE A 220 -20.77 -21.89 -1.72
C ILE A 220 -20.53 -21.94 -3.23
N GLU A 221 -20.47 -20.78 -3.90
CA GLU A 221 -20.21 -20.69 -5.35
C GLU A 221 -18.81 -21.23 -5.68
N ALA A 222 -17.78 -20.86 -4.88
CA ALA A 222 -16.38 -21.25 -5.08
C ALA A 222 -16.02 -22.60 -4.45
N ARG A 223 -17.01 -23.43 -4.01
CA ARG A 223 -16.76 -24.74 -3.40
C ARG A 223 -15.95 -25.66 -4.30
N ARG A 224 -15.05 -26.41 -3.71
CA ARG A 224 -14.20 -27.39 -4.43
C ARG A 224 -14.66 -28.80 -4.13
N ALA A 225 -14.44 -29.70 -5.09
CA ALA A 225 -14.50 -31.15 -4.84
C ALA A 225 -13.37 -31.57 -3.88
N LEU A 226 -13.63 -32.47 -2.97
CA LEU A 226 -12.65 -33.07 -2.07
C LEU A 226 -11.98 -34.29 -2.72
#